data_7155bd1a26a2c36622b402d0496290c9
#
_entry.id   7155bd1a26a2c36622b402d0496290c9
#
_cell.length_a   1.000
_cell.length_b   1.000
_cell.length_c   1.000
_cell.angle_alpha   90.00
_cell.angle_beta   90.00
_cell.angle_gamma   90.00
#
_symmetry.space_group_name_H-M   'P 1'
#
loop_
_entity.id
_entity.type
_entity.pdbx_description
1 polymer ?
#
loop_
_entity_poly.entity_id
_entity_poly.type
_entity_poly.pdbx_seq_one_letter_code
_entity_poly.pdbx_strand_id
1 'polypeptide(L)'
;MNSGIVRTALTNELPLELENREPCNVRADARSREWVVNSEEYFQRIQVLIANDFKRSMVGLIPLFAVETLEQDVLDQLPGFKRRLQWFVENRPDLTDNVACMMTEGKGERRLLAIADQDQLRDILKYMLDEREFLSPYGIRALSQFHRNNPYTLHVNGREHRVDYEPGESYTGLFGGNSNWRGPIWFPVNFLLVESLQKFHHYLGEDFKVEFPTGSGKMMTLWEVAGELSRRMTRIFLRDEQGRRPVFGDLEKFQTDPHWRDLVLFHEYFHGDSGAGVGASHQTGWTGIVTKLMQQSGESRTRKNRKAEPAEIVAAD
;
A
#
# COMPACT_ATOMS: atom_id res chain seq x y z
N MET A 1 -6.08 20.21 5.67
CA MET A 1 -4.88 19.53 6.21
C MET A 1 -3.65 20.20 5.63
N ASN A 2 -2.68 20.47 6.46
CA ASN A 2 -1.63 21.46 6.19
C ASN A 2 -0.74 21.08 5.00
N SER A 3 -0.79 21.91 3.95
CA SER A 3 0.14 21.89 2.80
C SER A 3 1.63 22.01 3.19
N GLY A 4 1.93 22.32 4.43
CA GLY A 4 3.29 22.45 4.96
C GLY A 4 4.06 21.13 5.06
N ILE A 5 3.39 20.00 5.34
CA ILE A 5 4.06 18.69 5.51
C ILE A 5 4.57 18.15 4.17
N VAL A 6 3.78 18.30 3.11
CA VAL A 6 4.19 17.88 1.76
C VAL A 6 5.36 18.74 1.25
N ARG A 7 5.36 20.02 1.60
CA ARG A 7 6.42 20.96 1.19
C ARG A 7 7.77 20.63 1.83
N THR A 8 7.78 20.24 3.11
CA THR A 8 9.03 19.93 3.83
C THR A 8 9.65 18.62 3.33
N ALA A 9 8.82 17.62 3.03
CA ALA A 9 9.30 16.35 2.48
C ALA A 9 9.87 16.48 1.06
N LEU A 10 9.28 17.35 0.23
CA LEU A 10 9.71 17.52 -1.16
C LEU A 10 10.94 18.44 -1.33
N THR A 11 11.16 19.40 -0.43
CA THR A 11 12.25 20.38 -0.58
C THR A 11 13.54 19.98 0.11
N ASN A 12 13.49 19.16 1.16
CA ASN A 12 14.67 18.79 1.94
C ASN A 12 15.34 17.49 1.51
N GLU A 13 14.74 16.73 0.58
CA GLU A 13 15.21 15.39 0.21
C GLU A 13 15.57 15.23 -1.28
N LEU A 14 15.65 16.35 -2.05
CA LEU A 14 16.05 16.27 -3.47
C LEU A 14 17.58 16.19 -3.58
N PRO A 15 18.13 15.22 -4.37
CA PRO A 15 19.56 15.19 -4.67
C PRO A 15 19.99 16.49 -5.36
N LEU A 16 21.19 16.99 -5.02
CA LEU A 16 21.79 18.20 -5.58
C LEU A 16 21.86 18.22 -7.12
N GLU A 17 21.87 17.05 -7.76
CA GLU A 17 21.83 16.94 -9.24
C GLU A 17 20.48 17.41 -9.85
N LEU A 18 19.44 17.55 -9.05
CA LEU A 18 18.14 18.08 -9.49
C LEU A 18 18.04 19.59 -9.28
N GLU A 19 18.92 20.21 -8.47
CA GLU A 19 18.95 21.66 -8.27
C GLU A 19 19.38 22.42 -9.54
N ASN A 20 20.10 21.76 -10.48
CA ASN A 20 20.55 22.35 -11.74
C ASN A 20 19.57 22.13 -12.92
N ARG A 21 18.44 21.47 -12.70
CA ARG A 21 17.37 21.40 -13.67
C ARG A 21 16.35 22.50 -13.33
N GLU A 22 15.80 23.14 -14.36
CA GLU A 22 14.77 24.15 -14.20
C GLU A 22 13.73 23.71 -13.17
N PRO A 23 13.32 24.61 -12.24
CA PRO A 23 12.36 24.24 -11.21
C PRO A 23 11.10 23.67 -11.88
N CYS A 24 10.55 22.61 -11.32
CA CYS A 24 9.25 22.11 -11.72
C CYS A 24 8.34 23.27 -11.99
N ASN A 25 7.59 23.25 -13.10
CA ASN A 25 6.58 24.24 -13.40
C ASN A 25 5.46 24.20 -12.35
N VAL A 26 5.80 24.58 -11.13
CA VAL A 26 4.86 24.87 -10.07
C VAL A 26 4.37 26.29 -10.34
N ARG A 27 3.28 26.41 -11.10
CA ARG A 27 2.62 27.70 -11.28
C ARG A 27 1.82 27.98 -10.01
N ALA A 28 2.22 29.01 -9.27
CA ALA A 28 1.34 29.59 -8.29
C ALA A 28 0.19 30.26 -9.03
N ASP A 29 -1.03 29.78 -8.82
CA ASP A 29 -2.19 30.57 -9.18
C ASP A 29 -2.20 31.81 -8.26
N ALA A 30 -1.99 32.99 -8.83
CA ALA A 30 -1.95 34.25 -8.12
C ALA A 30 -3.27 34.57 -7.38
N ARG A 31 -4.35 33.85 -7.66
CA ARG A 31 -5.68 34.06 -7.07
C ARG A 31 -5.98 33.11 -5.90
N SER A 32 -5.53 31.85 -5.98
CA SER A 32 -5.88 30.83 -4.96
C SER A 32 -4.78 30.59 -3.93
N ARG A 33 -3.54 30.99 -4.16
CA ARG A 33 -2.34 30.59 -3.41
C ARG A 33 -2.16 29.06 -3.31
N GLU A 34 -2.81 28.32 -4.17
CA GLU A 34 -2.69 26.86 -4.27
C GLU A 34 -1.59 26.50 -5.26
N TRP A 35 -0.79 25.51 -4.88
CA TRP A 35 0.27 24.98 -5.72
C TRP A 35 -0.30 23.79 -6.52
N VAL A 36 -0.41 23.95 -7.83
CA VAL A 36 -0.77 22.83 -8.72
C VAL A 36 0.51 22.07 -9.07
N VAL A 37 0.68 20.88 -8.53
CA VAL A 37 1.76 19.97 -8.92
C VAL A 37 1.31 19.24 -10.20
N ASN A 38 2.11 19.31 -11.25
CA ASN A 38 1.89 18.48 -12.45
C ASN A 38 2.01 17.01 -12.05
N SER A 39 0.90 16.27 -12.11
CA SER A 39 0.80 14.90 -11.64
C SER A 39 1.69 13.94 -12.45
N GLU A 40 1.88 14.18 -13.75
CA GLU A 40 2.77 13.36 -14.59
C GLU A 40 4.24 13.54 -14.20
N GLU A 41 4.67 14.78 -14.00
CA GLU A 41 6.02 15.08 -13.54
C GLU A 41 6.24 14.54 -12.11
N TYR A 42 5.23 14.62 -11.24
CA TYR A 42 5.26 14.03 -9.92
C TYR A 42 5.34 12.49 -9.99
N PHE A 43 4.57 11.88 -10.90
CA PHE A 43 4.58 10.43 -11.10
C PHE A 43 5.88 9.94 -11.73
N GLN A 44 6.39 10.62 -12.75
CA GLN A 44 7.72 10.33 -13.33
C GLN A 44 8.82 10.51 -12.30
N ARG A 45 8.73 11.53 -11.44
CA ARG A 45 9.66 11.70 -10.33
C ARG A 45 9.54 10.60 -9.30
N ILE A 46 8.32 10.15 -8.95
CA ILE A 46 8.10 9.00 -8.08
C ILE A 46 8.65 7.73 -8.73
N GLN A 47 8.47 7.50 -10.02
CA GLN A 47 9.06 6.36 -10.73
C GLN A 47 10.58 6.42 -10.73
N VAL A 48 11.18 7.57 -11.01
CA VAL A 48 12.62 7.80 -10.86
C VAL A 48 13.03 7.61 -9.41
N LEU A 49 12.18 7.98 -8.46
CA LEU A 49 12.38 7.82 -7.04
C LEU A 49 12.26 6.34 -6.61
N ILE A 50 11.43 5.54 -7.23
CA ILE A 50 11.33 4.08 -7.02
C ILE A 50 12.50 3.35 -7.70
N ALA A 51 12.94 3.85 -8.86
CA ALA A 51 14.02 3.25 -9.66
C ALA A 51 15.44 3.52 -9.12
N ASN A 52 15.62 4.56 -8.31
CA ASN A 52 16.90 4.91 -7.69
C ASN A 52 16.99 4.43 -6.24
N ASP A 53 18.14 4.01 -5.78
CA ASP A 53 18.40 3.32 -4.49
C ASP A 53 17.79 3.96 -3.25
N PHE A 54 17.58 5.26 -3.23
CA PHE A 54 16.94 5.97 -2.09
C PHE A 54 15.46 5.64 -1.89
N LYS A 55 14.77 5.10 -2.86
CA LYS A 55 13.32 5.20 -2.97
C LYS A 55 12.56 3.89 -2.91
N ARG A 56 13.22 2.87 -2.53
CA ARG A 56 12.61 1.61 -2.13
C ARG A 56 11.95 1.76 -0.75
N SER A 57 11.16 2.82 -0.59
CA SER A 57 10.33 3.11 0.58
C SER A 57 8.86 2.98 0.20
N MET A 58 8.00 2.72 1.20
CA MET A 58 6.56 2.62 0.99
C MET A 58 5.93 3.92 0.48
N VAL A 59 6.61 5.06 0.57
CA VAL A 59 6.17 6.32 -0.05
C VAL A 59 5.96 6.16 -1.55
N GLY A 60 6.77 5.33 -2.21
CA GLY A 60 6.60 4.98 -3.62
C GLY A 60 5.34 4.15 -3.91
N LEU A 61 4.72 3.55 -2.89
CA LEU A 61 3.47 2.78 -3.02
C LEU A 61 2.21 3.63 -2.79
N ILE A 62 2.36 4.86 -2.24
CA ILE A 62 1.23 5.76 -1.93
C ILE A 62 0.35 6.05 -3.16
N PRO A 63 0.86 6.22 -4.39
CA PRO A 63 0.02 6.43 -5.56
C PRO A 63 -1.03 5.36 -5.79
N LEU A 64 -0.82 4.13 -5.29
CA LEU A 64 -1.80 3.03 -5.36
C LEU A 64 -3.06 3.33 -4.53
N PHE A 65 -2.98 4.18 -3.50
CA PHE A 65 -4.12 4.54 -2.65
C PHE A 65 -5.10 5.50 -3.34
N ALA A 66 -4.62 6.22 -4.35
CA ALA A 66 -5.44 7.11 -5.16
C ALA A 66 -6.18 6.29 -6.23
N VAL A 67 -7.10 5.46 -5.80
CA VAL A 67 -7.90 4.59 -6.66
C VAL A 67 -9.35 4.56 -6.19
N GLU A 68 -10.29 4.76 -7.14
CA GLU A 68 -11.72 4.60 -6.91
C GLU A 68 -12.40 4.06 -8.17
N THR A 69 -13.48 3.32 -8.00
CA THR A 69 -14.30 2.82 -9.10
C THR A 69 -15.66 3.53 -9.13
N LEU A 70 -16.12 3.87 -10.31
CA LEU A 70 -17.44 4.41 -10.54
C LEU A 70 -18.28 3.36 -11.26
N GLU A 71 -19.34 2.92 -10.58
CA GLU A 71 -20.32 1.99 -11.14
C GLU A 71 -21.22 2.71 -12.14
N GLN A 72 -21.52 2.07 -13.27
CA GLN A 72 -22.33 2.68 -14.33
C GLN A 72 -23.77 2.93 -13.88
N ASP A 73 -24.36 2.01 -13.14
CA ASP A 73 -25.72 2.14 -12.58
C ASP A 73 -25.86 3.31 -11.59
N VAL A 74 -24.81 3.58 -10.80
CA VAL A 74 -24.74 4.74 -9.91
C VAL A 74 -24.64 6.03 -10.73
N LEU A 75 -23.82 6.05 -11.78
CA LEU A 75 -23.72 7.20 -12.67
C LEU A 75 -25.05 7.50 -13.36
N ASP A 76 -25.80 6.47 -13.76
CA ASP A 76 -27.10 6.61 -14.44
C ASP A 76 -28.19 7.13 -13.49
N GLN A 77 -28.12 6.79 -12.20
CA GLN A 77 -29.00 7.33 -11.16
C GLN A 77 -28.68 8.80 -10.80
N LEU A 78 -27.48 9.30 -11.18
CA LEU A 78 -27.01 10.65 -10.87
C LEU A 78 -26.73 11.47 -12.15
N PRO A 79 -27.77 11.76 -12.99
CA PRO A 79 -27.57 12.39 -14.30
C PRO A 79 -26.92 13.78 -14.22
N GLY A 80 -27.13 14.50 -13.13
CA GLY A 80 -26.48 15.79 -12.87
C GLY A 80 -24.98 15.65 -12.65
N PHE A 81 -24.56 14.64 -11.89
CA PHE A 81 -23.14 14.32 -11.68
C PHE A 81 -22.49 13.81 -12.96
N LYS A 82 -23.14 12.88 -13.69
CA LYS A 82 -22.63 12.33 -14.96
C LYS A 82 -22.34 13.44 -15.98
N ARG A 83 -23.27 14.39 -16.15
CA ARG A 83 -23.06 15.54 -17.04
C ARG A 83 -21.90 16.44 -16.63
N ARG A 84 -21.74 16.69 -15.31
CA ARG A 84 -20.62 17.50 -14.81
C ARG A 84 -19.28 16.80 -14.96
N LEU A 85 -19.25 15.49 -14.70
CA LEU A 85 -18.04 14.67 -14.90
C LEU A 85 -17.63 14.69 -16.38
N GLN A 86 -18.57 14.46 -17.28
CA GLN A 86 -18.32 14.51 -18.72
C GLN A 86 -17.82 15.89 -19.16
N TRP A 87 -18.51 16.96 -18.72
CA TRP A 87 -18.07 18.33 -19.00
C TRP A 87 -16.65 18.59 -18.48
N PHE A 88 -16.34 18.12 -17.25
CA PHE A 88 -15.03 18.30 -16.64
C PHE A 88 -13.93 17.62 -17.47
N VAL A 89 -14.15 16.40 -17.89
CA VAL A 89 -13.21 15.64 -18.71
C VAL A 89 -12.98 16.34 -20.06
N GLU A 90 -14.04 16.81 -20.70
CA GLU A 90 -13.98 17.47 -22.01
C GLU A 90 -13.34 18.87 -21.95
N ASN A 91 -13.49 19.60 -20.85
CA ASN A 91 -13.10 21.00 -20.74
C ASN A 91 -11.87 21.26 -19.84
N ARG A 92 -11.40 20.23 -19.11
CA ARG A 92 -10.24 20.36 -18.23
C ARG A 92 -9.22 19.23 -18.45
N PRO A 93 -8.73 19.05 -19.71
CA PRO A 93 -7.68 18.07 -20.01
C PRO A 93 -6.43 18.30 -19.15
N ASP A 94 -6.12 19.57 -18.83
CA ASP A 94 -5.04 19.95 -17.92
C ASP A 94 -5.06 19.27 -16.55
N LEU A 95 -6.24 18.79 -16.11
CA LEU A 95 -6.44 18.08 -14.83
C LEU A 95 -6.74 16.60 -15.00
N THR A 96 -7.22 16.18 -16.18
CA THR A 96 -7.68 14.81 -16.41
C THR A 96 -6.70 13.95 -17.17
N ASP A 97 -5.76 14.53 -17.91
CA ASP A 97 -4.76 13.79 -18.70
C ASP A 97 -3.86 12.89 -17.85
N ASN A 98 -3.76 13.20 -16.55
CA ASN A 98 -2.97 12.43 -15.60
C ASN A 98 -3.80 11.47 -14.73
N VAL A 99 -5.10 11.32 -15.01
CA VAL A 99 -5.97 10.35 -14.34
C VAL A 99 -6.13 9.15 -15.25
N ALA A 100 -5.55 8.02 -14.85
CA ALA A 100 -5.59 6.79 -15.63
C ALA A 100 -7.03 6.26 -15.75
N CYS A 101 -7.36 5.77 -16.93
CA CYS A 101 -8.57 4.99 -17.22
C CYS A 101 -9.92 5.67 -16.95
N MET A 102 -9.97 7.00 -16.74
CA MET A 102 -11.23 7.71 -16.45
C MET A 102 -12.27 7.54 -17.57
N MET A 103 -11.84 7.47 -18.83
CA MET A 103 -12.71 7.31 -20.01
C MET A 103 -12.75 5.87 -20.53
N THR A 104 -11.91 4.97 -20.02
CA THR A 104 -11.86 3.58 -20.46
C THR A 104 -12.79 2.75 -19.57
N GLU A 105 -13.66 1.98 -20.20
CA GLU A 105 -14.54 1.06 -19.49
C GLU A 105 -13.78 -0.22 -19.12
N GLY A 106 -13.86 -0.58 -17.84
CA GLY A 106 -13.37 -1.83 -17.32
C GLY A 106 -14.46 -2.90 -17.28
N LYS A 107 -14.24 -3.92 -16.48
CA LYS A 107 -15.21 -5.02 -16.31
C LYS A 107 -16.55 -4.48 -15.77
N GLY A 108 -17.64 -4.81 -16.46
CA GLY A 108 -18.99 -4.36 -16.11
C GLY A 108 -19.19 -2.85 -16.33
N GLU A 109 -18.56 -2.29 -17.38
CA GLU A 109 -18.70 -0.88 -17.78
C GLU A 109 -18.25 0.13 -16.70
N ARG A 110 -17.50 -0.35 -15.68
CA ARG A 110 -16.96 0.49 -14.61
C ARG A 110 -15.89 1.43 -15.13
N ARG A 111 -15.80 2.59 -14.51
CA ARG A 111 -14.73 3.54 -14.75
C ARG A 111 -13.77 3.54 -13.56
N LEU A 112 -12.51 3.79 -13.84
CA LEU A 112 -11.47 3.87 -12.82
C LEU A 112 -10.97 5.30 -12.70
N LEU A 113 -10.92 5.79 -11.49
CA LEU A 113 -10.19 6.99 -11.12
C LEU A 113 -8.92 6.54 -10.40
N ALA A 114 -7.80 6.57 -11.07
CA ALA A 114 -6.51 6.17 -10.48
C ALA A 114 -5.39 7.05 -11.04
N ILE A 115 -4.31 7.18 -10.28
CA ILE A 115 -3.07 7.83 -10.75
C ILE A 115 -2.26 6.83 -11.60
N ALA A 116 -2.23 5.55 -11.18
CA ALA A 116 -1.48 4.52 -11.87
C ALA A 116 -2.34 3.85 -12.97
N ASP A 117 -1.81 3.79 -14.18
CA ASP A 117 -2.33 2.94 -15.24
C ASP A 117 -1.94 1.45 -15.05
N GLN A 118 -2.33 0.59 -15.98
CA GLN A 118 -2.07 -0.84 -15.88
C GLN A 118 -0.58 -1.22 -15.91
N ASP A 119 0.21 -0.54 -16.71
CA ASP A 119 1.64 -0.83 -16.87
C ASP A 119 2.41 -0.33 -15.65
N GLN A 120 2.10 0.87 -15.20
CA GLN A 120 2.63 1.45 -13.97
C GLN A 120 2.27 0.59 -12.74
N LEU A 121 1.02 0.10 -12.69
CA LEU A 121 0.58 -0.82 -11.63
C LEU A 121 1.41 -2.10 -11.64
N ARG A 122 1.67 -2.71 -12.81
CA ARG A 122 2.53 -3.91 -12.92
C ARG A 122 3.94 -3.65 -12.43
N ASP A 123 4.52 -2.53 -12.81
CA ASP A 123 5.88 -2.16 -12.41
C ASP A 123 6.00 -1.94 -10.91
N ILE A 124 5.04 -1.24 -10.30
CA ILE A 124 5.00 -1.06 -8.85
C ILE A 124 4.85 -2.41 -8.14
N LEU A 125 3.91 -3.25 -8.59
CA LEU A 125 3.64 -4.55 -7.97
C LEU A 125 4.82 -5.50 -8.08
N LYS A 126 5.63 -5.42 -9.12
CA LYS A 126 6.84 -6.22 -9.28
C LYS A 126 7.82 -6.03 -8.11
N TYR A 127 7.98 -4.82 -7.61
CA TYR A 127 8.82 -4.52 -6.44
C TYR A 127 8.07 -4.80 -5.13
N MET A 128 6.81 -4.39 -5.04
CA MET A 128 6.01 -4.56 -3.83
C MET A 128 5.87 -6.04 -3.44
N LEU A 129 5.80 -6.93 -4.42
CA LEU A 129 5.58 -8.36 -4.22
C LEU A 129 6.86 -9.21 -4.29
N ASP A 130 8.04 -8.58 -4.33
CA ASP A 130 9.33 -9.28 -4.25
C ASP A 130 9.75 -9.42 -2.77
N GLU A 131 10.07 -10.66 -2.35
CA GLU A 131 10.50 -10.97 -0.98
C GLU A 131 11.87 -10.37 -0.64
N ARG A 132 12.70 -10.10 -1.65
CA ARG A 132 13.99 -9.40 -1.48
C ARG A 132 13.83 -7.88 -1.32
N GLU A 133 12.62 -7.39 -1.56
CA GLU A 133 12.26 -5.98 -1.49
C GLU A 133 11.25 -5.75 -0.35
N PHE A 134 9.98 -5.53 -0.70
CA PHE A 134 8.97 -5.13 0.28
C PHE A 134 8.19 -6.30 0.89
N LEU A 135 8.05 -7.41 0.19
CA LEU A 135 7.19 -8.50 0.65
C LEU A 135 7.82 -9.28 1.81
N SER A 136 7.14 -9.28 2.95
CA SER A 136 7.51 -10.00 4.17
C SER A 136 6.55 -11.18 4.40
N PRO A 137 6.92 -12.17 5.22
CA PRO A 137 5.98 -13.17 5.74
C PRO A 137 4.77 -12.58 6.48
N TYR A 138 4.82 -11.30 6.85
CA TYR A 138 3.84 -10.62 7.70
C TYR A 138 3.15 -9.41 7.05
N GLY A 139 3.48 -9.09 5.81
CA GLY A 139 2.89 -7.96 5.06
C GLY A 139 3.92 -7.22 4.20
N ILE A 140 3.64 -5.95 3.90
CA ILE A 140 4.51 -5.08 3.11
C ILE A 140 5.33 -4.20 4.06
N ARG A 141 6.64 -4.22 3.90
CA ARG A 141 7.60 -3.45 4.70
C ARG A 141 7.54 -1.96 4.36
N ALA A 142 7.78 -1.11 5.35
CA ALA A 142 7.84 0.33 5.18
C ALA A 142 9.06 0.80 4.34
N LEU A 143 10.16 0.05 4.38
CA LEU A 143 11.34 0.21 3.55
C LEU A 143 11.74 -1.15 2.99
N SER A 144 12.25 -1.17 1.75
CA SER A 144 12.73 -2.41 1.14
C SER A 144 13.89 -3.02 1.92
N GLN A 145 13.86 -4.35 2.04
CA GLN A 145 14.96 -5.13 2.61
C GLN A 145 16.28 -4.99 1.81
N PHE A 146 16.22 -4.52 0.57
CA PHE A 146 17.40 -4.21 -0.24
C PHE A 146 18.39 -3.31 0.52
N HIS A 147 17.88 -2.35 1.29
CA HIS A 147 18.71 -1.40 2.07
C HIS A 147 19.44 -2.02 3.25
N ARG A 148 19.24 -3.30 3.55
CA ARG A 148 20.05 -4.04 4.55
C ARG A 148 21.53 -4.11 4.13
N ASN A 149 21.78 -4.37 2.85
CA ASN A 149 23.11 -4.52 2.29
C ASN A 149 23.54 -3.34 1.41
N ASN A 150 22.59 -2.48 1.07
CA ASN A 150 22.76 -1.31 0.20
C ASN A 150 22.13 -0.08 0.85
N PRO A 151 22.67 0.41 1.97
CA PRO A 151 22.12 1.58 2.65
C PRO A 151 22.24 2.80 1.75
N TYR A 152 21.20 3.65 1.81
CA TYR A 152 21.25 4.93 1.12
C TYR A 152 22.09 5.92 1.93
N THR A 153 23.02 6.60 1.27
CA THR A 153 23.84 7.65 1.89
C THR A 153 23.74 8.95 1.11
N LEU A 154 23.48 10.02 1.82
CA LEU A 154 23.42 11.37 1.28
C LEU A 154 24.35 12.29 2.06
N HIS A 155 25.22 13.00 1.34
CA HIS A 155 26.13 13.98 1.93
C HIS A 155 25.57 15.39 1.75
N VAL A 156 25.21 16.04 2.84
CA VAL A 156 24.70 17.42 2.84
C VAL A 156 25.50 18.25 3.82
N ASN A 157 26.05 19.39 3.35
CA ASN A 157 26.81 20.32 4.18
C ASN A 157 27.96 19.64 4.96
N GLY A 158 28.66 18.69 4.33
CA GLY A 158 29.78 17.96 4.94
C GLY A 158 29.36 16.91 6.00
N ARG A 159 28.09 16.62 6.13
CA ARG A 159 27.55 15.54 6.99
C ARG A 159 27.00 14.42 6.15
N GLU A 160 27.27 13.19 6.55
CA GLU A 160 26.64 12.01 5.98
C GLU A 160 25.29 11.74 6.67
N HIS A 161 24.25 11.55 5.87
CA HIS A 161 22.94 11.07 6.27
C HIS A 161 22.76 9.68 5.66
N ARG A 162 22.36 8.71 6.50
CA ARG A 162 22.27 7.31 6.09
C ARG A 162 20.91 6.71 6.44
N VAL A 163 20.34 5.98 5.49
CA VAL A 163 19.10 5.21 5.66
C VAL A 163 19.42 3.74 5.49
N ASP A 164 19.28 2.99 6.57
CA ASP A 164 19.43 1.54 6.62
C ASP A 164 18.07 0.86 6.75
N TYR A 165 18.00 -0.42 6.38
CA TYR A 165 16.86 -1.26 6.70
C TYR A 165 16.90 -1.63 8.19
N GLU A 166 15.92 -1.15 8.95
CA GLU A 166 15.77 -1.39 10.39
C GLU A 166 14.37 -1.98 10.64
N PRO A 167 14.21 -3.31 10.64
CA PRO A 167 12.89 -3.95 10.67
C PRO A 167 12.15 -3.89 12.01
N GLY A 168 12.82 -3.54 13.09
CA GLY A 168 12.28 -3.43 14.45
C GLY A 168 12.32 -2.02 15.01
N GLU A 169 12.89 -1.85 16.20
CA GLU A 169 13.12 -0.53 16.81
C GLU A 169 14.13 0.28 15.99
N SER A 170 13.95 1.59 15.99
CA SER A 170 14.89 2.50 15.38
C SER A 170 16.11 2.73 16.26
N TYR A 171 17.29 2.67 15.65
CA TYR A 171 18.57 2.99 16.32
C TYR A 171 18.97 4.45 16.19
N THR A 172 18.25 5.24 15.40
CA THR A 172 18.53 6.66 15.16
C THR A 172 17.27 7.49 15.24
N GLY A 173 17.38 8.81 15.45
CA GLY A 173 16.25 9.75 15.43
C GLY A 173 15.77 10.12 14.01
N LEU A 174 16.32 9.52 12.96
CA LEU A 174 15.95 9.79 11.58
C LEU A 174 14.52 9.31 11.30
N PHE A 175 13.71 10.13 10.63
CA PHE A 175 12.27 9.89 10.35
C PHE A 175 11.37 9.76 11.59
N GLY A 176 11.62 10.54 12.63
CA GLY A 176 10.60 10.82 13.63
C GLY A 176 10.74 10.15 14.99
N GLY A 177 11.92 9.83 15.41
CA GLY A 177 12.18 9.46 16.82
C GLY A 177 11.59 8.08 17.18
N ASN A 178 10.47 8.05 17.86
CA ASN A 178 9.89 6.82 18.42
C ASN A 178 9.20 5.92 17.37
N SER A 179 8.90 6.42 16.17
CA SER A 179 8.27 5.64 15.10
C SER A 179 9.30 5.29 14.05
N ASN A 180 9.38 4.00 13.68
CA ASN A 180 10.32 3.52 12.69
C ASN A 180 9.64 3.21 11.35
N TRP A 181 10.00 3.96 10.29
CA TRP A 181 9.51 3.78 8.92
C TRP A 181 10.56 3.11 8.00
N ARG A 182 11.57 2.46 8.57
CA ARG A 182 12.71 1.88 7.86
C ARG A 182 12.70 0.35 7.81
N GLY A 183 11.50 -0.26 7.71
CA GLY A 183 11.37 -1.69 7.51
C GLY A 183 10.21 -2.38 8.22
N PRO A 184 9.63 -1.84 9.31
CA PRO A 184 8.48 -2.47 9.97
C PRO A 184 7.25 -2.58 9.11
N ILE A 185 6.31 -3.42 9.55
CA ILE A 185 4.97 -3.55 8.99
C ILE A 185 4.04 -2.59 9.72
N TRP A 186 3.37 -1.71 8.96
CA TRP A 186 2.38 -0.77 9.45
C TRP A 186 0.99 -1.18 8.98
N PHE A 187 0.09 -1.50 9.90
CA PHE A 187 -1.24 -2.03 9.57
C PHE A 187 -2.09 -1.09 8.71
N PRO A 188 -2.25 0.20 9.04
CA PRO A 188 -3.09 1.08 8.25
C PRO A 188 -2.65 1.20 6.79
N VAL A 189 -1.34 1.30 6.54
CA VAL A 189 -0.81 1.39 5.17
C VAL A 189 -1.00 0.09 4.42
N ASN A 190 -0.72 -1.05 5.06
CA ASN A 190 -0.96 -2.36 4.46
C ASN A 190 -2.45 -2.60 4.18
N PHE A 191 -3.35 -2.13 5.05
CA PHE A 191 -4.79 -2.19 4.81
C PHE A 191 -5.18 -1.38 3.58
N LEU A 192 -4.66 -0.17 3.43
CA LEU A 192 -4.90 0.65 2.24
C LEU A 192 -4.38 -0.02 0.96
N LEU A 193 -3.24 -0.72 1.00
CA LEU A 193 -2.76 -1.52 -0.12
C LEU A 193 -3.73 -2.65 -0.48
N VAL A 194 -4.22 -3.39 0.52
CA VAL A 194 -5.21 -4.45 0.31
C VAL A 194 -6.49 -3.92 -0.34
N GLU A 195 -7.05 -2.83 0.17
CA GLU A 195 -8.24 -2.18 -0.39
C GLU A 195 -7.99 -1.68 -1.82
N SER A 196 -6.83 -1.09 -2.08
CA SER A 196 -6.45 -0.62 -3.42
C SER A 196 -6.39 -1.77 -4.43
N LEU A 197 -5.75 -2.89 -4.07
CA LEU A 197 -5.70 -4.06 -4.93
C LEU A 197 -7.09 -4.65 -5.22
N GLN A 198 -8.01 -4.62 -4.25
CA GLN A 198 -9.38 -5.05 -4.43
C GLN A 198 -10.14 -4.13 -5.40
N LYS A 199 -9.95 -2.81 -5.32
CA LYS A 199 -10.53 -1.83 -6.25
C LYS A 199 -9.97 -1.98 -7.67
N PHE A 200 -8.66 -2.14 -7.81
CA PHE A 200 -8.06 -2.44 -9.10
C PHE A 200 -8.59 -3.75 -9.68
N HIS A 201 -8.73 -4.81 -8.87
CA HIS A 201 -9.34 -6.06 -9.33
C HIS A 201 -10.78 -5.88 -9.78
N HIS A 202 -11.55 -5.08 -9.05
CA HIS A 202 -12.95 -4.81 -9.37
C HIS A 202 -13.11 -4.18 -10.76
N TYR A 203 -12.16 -3.34 -11.17
CA TYR A 203 -12.11 -2.73 -12.49
C TYR A 203 -11.49 -3.66 -13.56
N LEU A 204 -10.32 -4.26 -13.27
CA LEU A 204 -9.54 -5.04 -14.24
C LEU A 204 -10.04 -6.48 -14.41
N GLY A 205 -10.66 -7.06 -13.40
CA GLY A 205 -11.22 -8.42 -13.43
C GLY A 205 -10.17 -9.53 -13.28
N GLU A 206 -10.59 -10.75 -13.66
CA GLU A 206 -9.82 -11.99 -13.48
C GLU A 206 -8.66 -12.13 -14.47
N ASP A 207 -8.70 -11.42 -15.57
CA ASP A 207 -7.69 -11.54 -16.65
C ASP A 207 -6.40 -10.82 -16.29
N PHE A 208 -6.48 -9.80 -15.42
CA PHE A 208 -5.30 -9.12 -14.93
C PHE A 208 -4.67 -9.91 -13.78
N LYS A 209 -3.51 -10.49 -14.07
CA LYS A 209 -2.73 -11.28 -13.12
C LYS A 209 -1.32 -10.76 -12.99
N VAL A 210 -0.76 -10.95 -11.82
CA VAL A 210 0.64 -10.65 -11.50
C VAL A 210 1.28 -11.85 -10.82
N GLU A 211 2.60 -11.92 -10.91
CA GLU A 211 3.35 -12.98 -10.26
C GLU A 211 3.42 -12.75 -8.74
N PHE A 212 3.14 -13.78 -7.94
CA PHE A 212 3.16 -13.69 -6.49
C PHE A 212 3.73 -14.95 -5.80
N PRO A 213 4.83 -14.83 -5.02
CA PRO A 213 5.77 -13.70 -4.99
C PRO A 213 6.44 -13.46 -6.34
N THR A 214 6.95 -12.26 -6.57
CA THR A 214 7.73 -11.94 -7.78
C THR A 214 8.89 -12.93 -7.95
N GLY A 215 9.05 -13.50 -9.14
CA GLY A 215 10.06 -14.51 -9.45
C GLY A 215 9.64 -15.96 -9.15
N SER A 216 8.41 -16.20 -8.68
CA SER A 216 7.91 -17.55 -8.33
C SER A 216 7.31 -18.33 -9.50
N GLY A 217 6.97 -17.68 -10.60
CA GLY A 217 6.20 -18.26 -11.71
C GLY A 217 4.70 -18.41 -11.43
N LYS A 218 4.23 -18.12 -10.23
CA LYS A 218 2.82 -18.27 -9.83
C LYS A 218 2.03 -17.01 -10.11
N MET A 219 1.13 -17.08 -11.09
CA MET A 219 0.25 -15.97 -11.44
C MET A 219 -0.99 -15.93 -10.55
N MET A 220 -1.29 -14.76 -9.99
CA MET A 220 -2.44 -14.52 -9.12
C MET A 220 -3.20 -13.27 -9.57
N THR A 221 -4.51 -13.27 -9.41
CA THR A 221 -5.34 -12.05 -9.56
C THR A 221 -5.05 -11.08 -8.42
N LEU A 222 -5.37 -9.80 -8.59
CA LEU A 222 -5.16 -8.81 -7.53
C LEU A 222 -6.02 -9.10 -6.29
N TRP A 223 -7.19 -9.73 -6.46
CA TRP A 223 -8.01 -10.21 -5.35
C TRP A 223 -7.32 -11.30 -4.52
N GLU A 224 -6.69 -12.25 -5.20
CA GLU A 224 -5.94 -13.32 -4.55
C GLU A 224 -4.70 -12.78 -3.84
N VAL A 225 -4.01 -11.81 -4.45
CA VAL A 225 -2.87 -11.10 -3.82
C VAL A 225 -3.32 -10.36 -2.57
N ALA A 226 -4.42 -9.59 -2.64
CA ALA A 226 -5.00 -8.90 -1.49
C ALA A 226 -5.35 -9.86 -0.34
N GLY A 227 -5.94 -11.03 -0.69
CA GLY A 227 -6.25 -12.09 0.26
C GLY A 227 -5.01 -12.70 0.91
N GLU A 228 -3.90 -12.85 0.15
CA GLU A 228 -2.65 -13.35 0.69
C GLU A 228 -1.99 -12.35 1.63
N LEU A 229 -1.96 -11.06 1.28
CA LEU A 229 -1.47 -10.00 2.16
C LEU A 229 -2.28 -9.95 3.46
N SER A 230 -3.61 -10.01 3.38
CA SER A 230 -4.50 -10.08 4.56
C SER A 230 -4.17 -11.27 5.46
N ARG A 231 -3.88 -12.43 4.86
CA ARG A 231 -3.50 -13.65 5.59
C ARG A 231 -2.14 -13.51 6.27
N ARG A 232 -1.15 -12.90 5.60
CA ARG A 232 0.18 -12.63 6.18
C ARG A 232 0.07 -11.70 7.39
N MET A 233 -0.71 -10.62 7.31
CA MET A 233 -0.96 -9.70 8.42
C MET A 233 -1.69 -10.38 9.59
N THR A 234 -2.72 -11.17 9.30
CA THR A 234 -3.47 -11.91 10.32
C THR A 234 -2.59 -12.92 11.05
N ARG A 235 -1.63 -13.53 10.36
CA ARG A 235 -0.70 -14.52 10.95
C ARG A 235 0.09 -13.96 12.13
N ILE A 236 0.33 -12.65 12.18
CA ILE A 236 1.00 -11.99 13.31
C ILE A 236 0.33 -12.36 14.66
N PHE A 237 -0.99 -12.50 14.65
CA PHE A 237 -1.81 -12.75 15.87
C PHE A 237 -2.20 -14.21 16.06
N LEU A 238 -1.96 -15.07 15.07
CA LEU A 238 -2.31 -16.49 15.18
C LEU A 238 -1.17 -17.29 15.80
N ARG A 239 -1.52 -18.40 16.44
CA ARG A 239 -0.54 -19.36 16.93
C ARG A 239 0.04 -20.16 15.78
N ASP A 240 1.35 -20.32 15.79
CA ASP A 240 2.06 -21.22 14.89
C ASP A 240 1.94 -22.70 15.34
N GLU A 241 2.64 -23.60 14.66
CA GLU A 241 2.65 -25.03 14.98
C GLU A 241 3.24 -25.34 16.35
N GLN A 242 4.07 -24.44 16.89
CA GLN A 242 4.66 -24.53 18.22
C GLN A 242 3.79 -23.87 19.29
N GLY A 243 2.61 -23.34 18.91
CA GLY A 243 1.68 -22.63 19.78
C GLY A 243 2.09 -21.22 20.13
N ARG A 244 3.12 -20.66 19.47
CA ARG A 244 3.64 -19.31 19.68
C ARG A 244 2.94 -18.31 18.76
N ARG A 245 2.81 -17.06 19.21
CA ARG A 245 2.29 -15.95 18.39
C ARG A 245 3.42 -15.01 17.99
N PRO A 246 3.59 -14.69 16.70
CA PRO A 246 4.61 -13.76 16.25
C PRO A 246 4.56 -12.41 16.97
N VAL A 247 3.36 -11.87 17.25
CA VAL A 247 3.18 -10.58 17.94
C VAL A 247 3.94 -10.49 19.27
N PHE A 248 4.13 -11.59 19.97
CA PHE A 248 4.83 -11.61 21.27
C PHE A 248 6.35 -11.72 21.14
N GLY A 249 6.87 -12.01 19.94
CA GLY A 249 8.32 -12.18 19.73
C GLY A 249 8.95 -13.10 20.76
N ASP A 250 10.03 -12.64 21.40
CA ASP A 250 10.79 -13.38 22.40
C ASP A 250 10.27 -13.18 23.84
N LEU A 251 9.10 -12.53 24.01
CA LEU A 251 8.51 -12.32 25.33
C LEU A 251 7.87 -13.62 25.85
N GLU A 252 8.67 -14.48 26.47
CA GLU A 252 8.28 -15.83 26.90
C GLU A 252 7.06 -15.84 27.81
N LYS A 253 6.92 -14.84 28.69
CA LYS A 253 5.74 -14.68 29.53
C LYS A 253 4.44 -14.60 28.73
N PHE A 254 4.43 -13.86 27.62
CA PHE A 254 3.26 -13.75 26.73
C PHE A 254 3.06 -14.98 25.87
N GLN A 255 4.08 -15.80 25.69
CA GLN A 255 3.96 -17.04 24.91
C GLN A 255 3.38 -18.19 25.75
N THR A 256 3.75 -18.32 27.02
CA THR A 256 3.53 -19.55 27.80
C THR A 256 2.66 -19.37 29.04
N ASP A 257 2.68 -18.22 29.71
CA ASP A 257 1.94 -17.99 30.94
C ASP A 257 0.42 -18.03 30.70
N PRO A 258 -0.34 -18.88 31.42
CA PRO A 258 -1.78 -19.05 31.25
C PRO A 258 -2.60 -17.76 31.41
N HIS A 259 -2.12 -16.78 32.19
CA HIS A 259 -2.81 -15.52 32.42
C HIS A 259 -2.51 -14.48 31.34
N TRP A 260 -1.40 -14.64 30.60
CA TRP A 260 -0.94 -13.62 29.60
C TRP A 260 -1.05 -14.09 28.16
N ARG A 261 -0.88 -15.39 27.88
CA ARG A 261 -0.77 -15.94 26.51
C ARG A 261 -1.96 -15.68 25.59
N ASP A 262 -3.12 -15.36 26.14
CA ASP A 262 -4.34 -15.08 25.40
C ASP A 262 -4.73 -13.59 25.41
N LEU A 263 -3.92 -12.73 26.03
CA LEU A 263 -4.08 -11.28 26.03
C LEU A 263 -3.34 -10.69 24.83
N VAL A 264 -4.02 -10.63 23.70
CA VAL A 264 -3.44 -10.10 22.45
C VAL A 264 -3.35 -8.60 22.54
N LEU A 265 -2.16 -8.05 22.31
CA LEU A 265 -1.88 -6.61 22.30
C LEU A 265 -1.84 -6.08 20.87
N PHE A 266 -2.41 -4.88 20.66
CA PHE A 266 -2.39 -4.17 19.39
C PHE A 266 -1.24 -3.17 19.36
N HIS A 267 -0.07 -3.64 18.95
CA HIS A 267 1.13 -2.80 18.83
C HIS A 267 0.99 -1.76 17.71
N GLU A 268 1.78 -0.71 17.81
CA GLU A 268 1.79 0.39 16.83
C GLU A 268 2.26 -0.07 15.46
N TYR A 269 3.31 -0.88 15.42
CA TYR A 269 3.86 -1.51 14.22
C TYR A 269 4.50 -2.86 14.57
N PHE A 270 4.93 -3.60 13.57
CA PHE A 270 5.45 -4.95 13.75
C PHE A 270 6.79 -5.11 13.06
N HIS A 271 7.65 -5.88 13.67
CA HIS A 271 8.97 -6.18 13.11
C HIS A 271 8.85 -6.80 11.72
N GLY A 272 9.52 -6.20 10.73
CA GLY A 272 9.39 -6.55 9.31
C GLY A 272 9.69 -8.00 8.96
N ASP A 273 10.55 -8.69 9.74
CA ASP A 273 10.99 -10.05 9.45
C ASP A 273 10.42 -11.11 10.41
N SER A 274 10.11 -10.76 11.67
CA SER A 274 9.63 -11.70 12.68
C SER A 274 8.15 -11.54 13.04
N GLY A 275 7.53 -10.40 12.70
CA GLY A 275 6.16 -10.09 13.08
C GLY A 275 5.99 -9.72 14.57
N ALA A 276 7.06 -9.56 15.33
CA ALA A 276 7.00 -9.16 16.74
C ALA A 276 6.43 -7.74 16.86
N GLY A 277 5.57 -7.51 17.85
CA GLY A 277 5.00 -6.21 18.14
C GLY A 277 6.05 -5.24 18.66
N VAL A 278 6.02 -4.00 18.15
CA VAL A 278 6.97 -2.94 18.44
C VAL A 278 6.20 -1.63 18.69
N GLY A 279 6.83 -0.70 19.37
CA GLY A 279 6.22 0.58 19.72
C GLY A 279 5.14 0.45 20.81
N ALA A 280 4.19 1.39 20.84
CA ALA A 280 3.11 1.38 21.82
C ALA A 280 2.18 0.16 21.65
N SER A 281 1.81 -0.51 22.76
CA SER A 281 1.06 -1.77 22.74
C SER A 281 -0.47 -1.62 22.76
N HIS A 282 -1.00 -0.39 22.75
CA HIS A 282 -2.44 -0.10 22.88
C HIS A 282 -3.02 0.71 21.74
N GLN A 283 -2.63 0.40 20.50
CA GLN A 283 -3.08 1.07 19.28
C GLN A 283 -4.30 0.36 18.66
N THR A 284 -5.37 0.22 19.45
CA THR A 284 -6.58 -0.51 19.05
C THR A 284 -7.27 0.07 17.82
N GLY A 285 -7.35 1.40 17.68
CA GLY A 285 -7.91 2.05 16.50
C GLY A 285 -7.00 1.98 15.26
N TRP A 286 -5.73 1.70 15.45
CA TRP A 286 -4.71 1.65 14.42
C TRP A 286 -4.49 0.23 13.89
N THR A 287 -4.23 -0.71 14.78
CA THR A 287 -3.92 -2.11 14.47
C THR A 287 -5.15 -3.02 14.54
N GLY A 288 -6.19 -2.62 15.28
CA GLY A 288 -7.46 -3.37 15.38
C GLY A 288 -8.18 -3.54 14.03
N ILE A 289 -7.77 -2.81 12.99
CA ILE A 289 -8.21 -3.00 11.59
C ILE A 289 -7.97 -4.43 11.08
N VAL A 290 -7.11 -5.22 11.72
CA VAL A 290 -6.92 -6.65 11.44
C VAL A 290 -8.22 -7.43 11.50
N THR A 291 -9.17 -7.05 12.37
CA THR A 291 -10.48 -7.69 12.47
C THR A 291 -11.28 -7.59 11.18
N LYS A 292 -11.15 -6.47 10.45
CA LYS A 292 -11.76 -6.30 9.12
C LYS A 292 -11.13 -7.24 8.09
N LEU A 293 -9.81 -7.42 8.11
CA LEU A 293 -9.11 -8.37 7.24
C LEU A 293 -9.55 -9.82 7.52
N MET A 294 -9.73 -10.18 8.80
CA MET A 294 -10.24 -11.50 9.19
C MET A 294 -11.66 -11.73 8.69
N GLN A 295 -12.55 -10.73 8.82
CA GLN A 295 -13.92 -10.78 8.31
C GLN A 295 -13.94 -11.01 6.81
N GLN A 296 -13.22 -10.20 6.04
CA GLN A 296 -13.14 -10.30 4.57
C GLN A 296 -12.61 -11.69 4.13
N SER A 297 -11.62 -12.22 4.85
CA SER A 297 -11.07 -13.55 4.56
C SER A 297 -12.08 -14.67 4.83
N GLY A 298 -12.89 -14.55 5.90
CA GLY A 298 -13.97 -15.49 6.24
C GLY A 298 -15.09 -15.50 5.19
N GLU A 299 -15.54 -14.34 4.76
CA GLU A 299 -16.57 -14.20 3.73
C GLU A 299 -16.13 -14.79 2.38
N SER A 300 -14.86 -14.57 1.99
CA SER A 300 -14.30 -15.13 0.76
C SER A 300 -14.25 -16.67 0.79
N ARG A 301 -13.93 -17.27 1.93
CA ARG A 301 -13.98 -18.74 2.13
C ARG A 301 -15.39 -19.28 1.99
N THR A 302 -16.36 -18.65 2.62
CA THR A 302 -17.78 -19.05 2.57
C THR A 302 -18.31 -18.99 1.14
N ARG A 303 -17.98 -17.95 0.38
CA ARG A 303 -18.38 -17.83 -1.04
C ARG A 303 -17.74 -18.92 -1.91
N LYS A 304 -16.46 -19.26 -1.71
CA LYS A 304 -15.80 -20.35 -2.44
C LYS A 304 -16.44 -21.71 -2.14
N ASN A 305 -16.74 -21.99 -0.88
CA ASN A 305 -17.39 -23.25 -0.48
C ASN A 305 -18.80 -23.38 -1.08
N ARG A 306 -19.61 -22.34 -1.06
CA ARG A 306 -20.95 -22.33 -1.69
C ARG A 306 -20.91 -22.53 -3.20
N LYS A 307 -19.86 -22.08 -3.89
CA LYS A 307 -19.68 -22.33 -5.33
C LYS A 307 -19.16 -23.73 -5.64
N ALA A 308 -18.55 -24.39 -4.68
CA ALA A 308 -18.00 -25.74 -4.82
C ALA A 308 -19.01 -26.85 -4.45
N GLU A 309 -20.11 -26.51 -3.75
CA GLU A 309 -21.19 -27.46 -3.51
C GLU A 309 -21.98 -27.69 -4.81
N PRO A 310 -22.08 -28.92 -5.32
CA PRO A 310 -22.94 -29.23 -6.46
C PRO A 310 -24.36 -28.84 -6.12
N ALA A 311 -25.09 -28.20 -7.04
CA ALA A 311 -26.50 -27.98 -6.89
C ALA A 311 -27.16 -29.37 -6.70
N GLU A 312 -27.66 -29.69 -5.52
CA GLU A 312 -28.53 -30.83 -5.30
C GLU A 312 -29.71 -30.65 -6.23
N ILE A 313 -29.78 -31.53 -7.23
CA ILE A 313 -30.95 -31.65 -8.10
C ILE A 313 -32.06 -32.13 -7.18
N VAL A 314 -32.92 -31.20 -6.76
CA VAL A 314 -34.20 -31.55 -6.15
C VAL A 314 -35.01 -32.20 -7.30
N ALA A 315 -34.97 -33.53 -7.36
CA ALA A 315 -35.91 -34.30 -8.13
C ALA A 315 -37.27 -34.09 -7.48
N ALA A 316 -38.12 -33.36 -8.16
CA ALA A 316 -39.54 -33.31 -7.81
C ALA A 316 -40.16 -34.64 -8.21
N ASP A 317 -40.62 -35.36 -7.20
CA ASP A 317 -41.62 -36.41 -7.35
C ASP A 317 -43.02 -35.84 -7.57
#